data_d4ceeb804722816a9903e14e542065cb
#
_entry.id   d4ceeb804722816a9903e14e542065cb
#
_cell.length_a   1.000
_cell.length_b   1.000
_cell.length_c   1.000
_cell.angle_alpha   90.00
_cell.angle_beta   90.00
_cell.angle_gamma   90.00
#
_symmetry.space_group_name_H-M   'P 1'
#
loop_
_entity.id
_entity.type
_entity.pdbx_description
1 polymer ?
#
loop_
_entity_poly.entity_id
_entity_poly.type
_entity_poly.pdbx_seq_one_letter_code
_entity_poly.pdbx_strand_id
1 'polypeptide(L)'
;MNRYPAWKNVVVVLALVVGIIYALPNAFGEDPALQVSLETTQPLDDMAVSQVEGVLQQAGIDHGSATLEEGRVTVRFGDVEDQLEAVDVLRDELGSSYVVALTLAPRTPGFMRALGLEPMSLGLDLRGGVHFLYQVDMDAAIDQTLQRYESDFRSILRDERIRSTVRQDGRQVIVELRDPADLDRARELLSDADPDLDIESGTGAEGGFLRIRLSEEQIRQRQDFAIQQNTVTLRNRVNELGVAEPVVQRQGLDRIVVQLPGVQDPAQAERVLGATATLEFRLVDENNNPFEAERRGRAPLGSELFKRRDGTPVLLKRDVIVRGEQLVDASAGFSEDGLPAVHVQLDAKGARRMGETTRQNLNKGMAVLFVEQKREVFERDGETVETTRAEKEVISVATIRGVFSSRFQITGLDPAEAQDLALLLRAGSLAAPIYKVEERTIGPSLGKENIRKGMLAIAIGFIAVVVFMGVYYRVFGIVANIALLANLVFIVALLSMLQASLTLPGIAGIVLTTGMAVDANVLIFERIREELRNGNSPQASIQAGYEKALSSIADANITTLIAAAMLFIFGTGPIQGFAVTLSLGIMTSMFTAIMGTRAIINWIYGGRRIQALAI
;
A
#
# COMPACT_ATOMS: atom_id res chain seq x y z
N MET A 1 33.48 -38.24 -25.71
CA MET A 1 34.27 -37.18 -25.04
C MET A 1 33.29 -36.17 -24.45
N ASN A 2 33.36 -35.95 -23.18
CA ASN A 2 32.52 -34.96 -22.50
C ASN A 2 32.92 -33.55 -22.96
N ARG A 3 32.24 -32.98 -23.96
CA ARG A 3 32.48 -31.62 -24.45
C ARG A 3 31.37 -30.70 -23.92
N TYR A 4 31.73 -29.84 -22.97
CA TYR A 4 30.85 -28.78 -22.53
C TYR A 4 31.16 -27.52 -23.35
N PRO A 5 30.17 -26.90 -24.02
CA PRO A 5 30.43 -25.75 -24.89
C PRO A 5 30.98 -24.56 -24.08
N ALA A 6 32.02 -23.92 -24.61
CA ALA A 6 32.69 -22.80 -23.93
C ALA A 6 31.76 -21.65 -23.59
N TRP A 7 30.76 -21.36 -24.44
CA TRP A 7 29.79 -20.31 -24.19
C TRP A 7 28.98 -20.53 -22.91
N LYS A 8 28.69 -21.80 -22.53
CA LYS A 8 27.99 -22.10 -21.26
C LYS A 8 28.83 -21.77 -20.03
N ASN A 9 30.15 -21.97 -20.11
CA ASN A 9 31.06 -21.54 -19.04
C ASN A 9 31.08 -20.01 -18.90
N VAL A 10 31.08 -19.30 -20.05
CA VAL A 10 31.00 -17.82 -20.04
C VAL A 10 29.69 -17.35 -19.38
N VAL A 11 28.57 -17.98 -19.72
CA VAL A 11 27.26 -17.66 -19.09
C VAL A 11 27.30 -17.88 -17.59
N VAL A 12 27.85 -18.99 -17.10
CA VAL A 12 27.95 -19.28 -15.65
C VAL A 12 28.82 -18.24 -14.94
N VAL A 13 29.99 -17.89 -15.51
CA VAL A 13 30.89 -16.89 -14.92
C VAL A 13 30.25 -15.51 -14.95
N LEU A 14 29.63 -15.11 -16.06
CA LEU A 14 28.97 -13.82 -16.19
C LEU A 14 27.81 -13.70 -15.18
N ALA A 15 26.96 -14.74 -15.08
CA ALA A 15 25.88 -14.78 -14.12
C ALA A 15 26.40 -14.65 -12.67
N LEU A 16 27.50 -15.36 -12.34
CA LEU A 16 28.10 -15.28 -11.00
C LEU A 16 28.63 -13.87 -10.71
N VAL A 17 29.32 -13.24 -11.65
CA VAL A 17 29.81 -11.85 -11.49
C VAL A 17 28.66 -10.89 -11.28
N VAL A 18 27.62 -10.96 -12.12
CA VAL A 18 26.41 -10.14 -11.96
C VAL A 18 25.74 -10.43 -10.61
N GLY A 19 25.60 -11.71 -10.24
CA GLY A 19 25.04 -12.11 -8.96
C GLY A 19 25.81 -11.52 -7.77
N ILE A 20 27.15 -11.56 -7.77
CA ILE A 20 27.97 -10.96 -6.72
C ILE A 20 27.76 -9.44 -6.66
N ILE A 21 27.72 -8.76 -7.79
CA ILE A 21 27.52 -7.30 -7.86
C ILE A 21 26.17 -6.91 -7.22
N TYR A 22 25.08 -7.60 -7.54
CA TYR A 22 23.76 -7.32 -6.97
C TYR A 22 23.58 -7.81 -5.52
N ALA A 23 24.32 -8.82 -5.09
CA ALA A 23 24.30 -9.28 -3.71
C ALA A 23 25.14 -8.42 -2.78
N LEU A 24 26.16 -7.74 -3.29
CA LEU A 24 27.16 -7.01 -2.50
C LEU A 24 26.57 -5.88 -1.63
N PRO A 25 25.55 -5.09 -2.03
CA PRO A 25 24.92 -4.08 -1.19
C PRO A 25 24.46 -4.61 0.17
N ASN A 26 23.98 -5.84 0.24
CA ASN A 26 23.49 -6.46 1.48
C ASN A 26 24.59 -6.73 2.53
N ALA A 27 25.85 -6.68 2.13
CA ALA A 27 26.97 -6.87 3.07
C ALA A 27 27.30 -5.62 3.90
N PHE A 28 26.79 -4.43 3.50
CA PHE A 28 27.10 -3.17 4.18
C PHE A 28 26.18 -2.87 5.37
N GLY A 29 24.99 -3.45 5.42
CA GLY A 29 24.00 -3.20 6.45
C GLY A 29 23.31 -1.83 6.33
N GLU A 30 22.55 -1.46 7.36
CA GLU A 30 21.76 -0.23 7.45
C GLU A 30 22.04 0.48 8.77
N ASP A 31 22.01 1.81 8.78
CA ASP A 31 22.05 2.65 9.98
C ASP A 31 20.66 3.15 10.33
N PRO A 32 20.34 3.32 11.64
CA PRO A 32 19.21 4.14 12.04
C PRO A 32 19.32 5.53 11.42
N ALA A 33 18.25 6.02 10.82
CA ALA A 33 18.26 7.32 10.16
C ALA A 33 16.93 8.04 10.31
N LEU A 34 16.95 9.37 10.17
CA LEU A 34 15.77 10.20 10.02
C LEU A 34 15.73 10.79 8.63
N GLN A 35 14.55 10.84 8.08
CA GLN A 35 14.28 11.54 6.83
C GLN A 35 13.42 12.76 7.13
N VAL A 36 13.94 13.94 6.85
CA VAL A 36 13.25 15.21 6.99
C VAL A 36 12.84 15.70 5.61
N SER A 37 11.56 16.02 5.45
CA SER A 37 11.00 16.57 4.22
C SER A 37 10.08 17.74 4.55
N LEU A 38 9.78 18.58 3.57
CA LEU A 38 8.69 19.55 3.73
C LEU A 38 7.34 18.82 3.60
N GLU A 39 6.35 19.33 4.31
CA GLU A 39 4.95 18.90 4.15
C GLU A 39 4.42 19.21 2.74
N THR A 40 5.00 20.23 2.08
CA THR A 40 4.76 20.52 0.66
C THR A 40 5.66 19.66 -0.21
N THR A 41 5.21 19.34 -1.44
CA THR A 41 5.97 18.53 -2.42
C THR A 41 7.25 19.26 -2.93
N GLN A 42 7.63 20.38 -2.32
CA GLN A 42 8.83 21.11 -2.70
C GLN A 42 10.07 20.40 -2.15
N PRO A 43 11.12 20.22 -2.97
CA PRO A 43 12.36 19.65 -2.49
C PRO A 43 13.03 20.61 -1.49
N LEU A 44 13.63 20.05 -0.44
CA LEU A 44 14.51 20.78 0.46
C LEU A 44 15.80 21.17 -0.25
N ASP A 45 16.46 22.19 0.26
CA ASP A 45 17.74 22.71 -0.20
C ASP A 45 18.88 22.45 0.81
N ASP A 46 20.10 22.84 0.44
CA ASP A 46 21.27 22.68 1.32
C ASP A 46 21.20 23.52 2.61
N MET A 47 20.34 24.55 2.65
CA MET A 47 20.10 25.32 3.87
C MET A 47 19.36 24.51 4.91
N ALA A 48 18.42 23.67 4.48
CA ALA A 48 17.69 22.78 5.38
C ALA A 48 18.61 21.71 6.02
N VAL A 49 19.63 21.23 5.29
CA VAL A 49 20.65 20.35 5.86
C VAL A 49 21.34 21.02 7.05
N SER A 50 21.81 22.26 6.84
CA SER A 50 22.51 23.03 7.88
C SER A 50 21.60 23.36 9.07
N GLN A 51 20.31 23.59 8.82
CA GLN A 51 19.32 23.84 9.87
C GLN A 51 19.09 22.59 10.72
N VAL A 52 18.88 21.42 10.10
CA VAL A 52 18.69 20.15 10.78
C VAL A 52 19.94 19.79 11.62
N GLU A 53 21.14 19.88 11.04
CA GLU A 53 22.39 19.65 11.78
C GLU A 53 22.56 20.64 12.94
N GLY A 54 22.21 21.90 12.76
CA GLY A 54 22.28 22.92 13.79
C GLY A 54 21.38 22.60 14.99
N VAL A 55 20.16 22.13 14.75
CA VAL A 55 19.22 21.74 15.81
C VAL A 55 19.75 20.53 16.58
N LEU A 56 20.23 19.49 15.90
CA LEU A 56 20.76 18.28 16.54
C LEU A 56 22.04 18.57 17.35
N GLN A 57 22.92 19.44 16.85
CA GLN A 57 24.12 19.87 17.58
C GLN A 57 23.78 20.66 18.83
N GLN A 58 22.77 21.56 18.77
CA GLN A 58 22.32 22.33 19.93
C GLN A 58 21.71 21.42 21.01
N ALA A 59 21.01 20.36 20.60
CA ALA A 59 20.45 19.36 21.50
C ALA A 59 21.51 18.40 22.07
N GLY A 60 22.73 18.37 21.50
CA GLY A 60 23.81 17.49 21.93
C GLY A 60 23.64 16.03 21.53
N ILE A 61 22.81 15.75 20.53
CA ILE A 61 22.55 14.39 20.04
C ILE A 61 23.66 13.98 19.07
N ASP A 62 24.26 12.80 19.33
CA ASP A 62 25.31 12.26 18.46
C ASP A 62 24.68 11.78 17.13
N HIS A 63 25.16 12.34 16.03
CA HIS A 63 24.64 12.05 14.69
C HIS A 63 25.77 12.00 13.66
N GLY A 64 25.56 11.19 12.63
CA GLY A 64 26.41 11.14 11.45
C GLY A 64 26.15 12.32 10.51
N SER A 65 26.68 12.24 9.30
CA SER A 65 26.45 13.28 8.29
C SER A 65 24.99 13.35 7.85
N ALA A 66 24.43 14.54 7.80
CA ALA A 66 23.20 14.80 7.11
C ALA A 66 23.47 14.95 5.60
N THR A 67 22.66 14.32 4.78
CA THR A 67 22.77 14.34 3.31
C THR A 67 21.45 14.70 2.67
N LEU A 68 21.49 15.51 1.61
CA LEU A 68 20.32 15.82 0.81
C LEU A 68 20.17 14.76 -0.31
N GLU A 69 19.16 13.92 -0.21
CA GLU A 69 18.87 12.85 -1.19
C GLU A 69 17.43 13.03 -1.69
N GLU A 70 17.23 13.17 -3.01
CA GLU A 70 15.90 13.33 -3.65
C GLU A 70 15.04 14.48 -3.07
N GLY A 71 15.68 15.59 -2.63
CA GLY A 71 14.98 16.73 -2.04
C GLY A 71 14.54 16.52 -0.60
N ARG A 72 15.07 15.50 0.09
CA ARG A 72 14.87 15.20 1.51
C ARG A 72 16.20 15.16 2.25
N VAL A 73 16.21 15.62 3.48
CA VAL A 73 17.42 15.54 4.33
C VAL A 73 17.40 14.22 5.08
N THR A 74 18.43 13.39 4.86
CA THR A 74 18.63 12.12 5.58
C THR A 74 19.75 12.28 6.58
N VAL A 75 19.46 12.06 7.87
CA VAL A 75 20.42 12.09 8.97
C VAL A 75 20.61 10.68 9.50
N ARG A 76 21.87 10.24 9.69
CA ARG A 76 22.24 8.91 10.18
C ARG A 76 22.61 8.97 11.65
N PHE A 77 22.28 7.90 12.40
CA PHE A 77 22.59 7.77 13.82
C PHE A 77 23.39 6.48 14.08
N GLY A 78 24.15 6.49 15.17
CA GLY A 78 24.90 5.34 15.62
C GLY A 78 24.01 4.24 16.21
N ASP A 79 22.95 4.64 16.89
CA ASP A 79 21.98 3.74 17.51
C ASP A 79 20.55 4.25 17.40
N VAL A 80 19.59 3.46 17.90
CA VAL A 80 18.16 3.75 17.83
C VAL A 80 17.72 4.73 18.92
N GLU A 81 18.46 4.82 20.05
CA GLU A 81 18.13 5.75 21.14
C GLU A 81 18.32 7.19 20.67
N ASP A 82 19.48 7.51 20.09
CA ASP A 82 19.78 8.83 19.53
C ASP A 82 18.79 9.20 18.40
N GLN A 83 18.42 8.21 17.57
CA GLN A 83 17.42 8.41 16.51
C GLN A 83 16.05 8.83 17.07
N LEU A 84 15.59 8.20 18.15
CA LEU A 84 14.30 8.50 18.76
C LEU A 84 14.28 9.86 19.44
N GLU A 85 15.35 10.19 20.18
CA GLU A 85 15.48 11.51 20.81
C GLU A 85 15.53 12.62 19.76
N ALA A 86 16.23 12.39 18.65
CA ALA A 86 16.31 13.32 17.53
C ALA A 86 14.95 13.59 16.86
N VAL A 87 14.04 12.60 16.78
CA VAL A 87 12.69 12.81 16.24
C VAL A 87 11.94 13.86 17.03
N ASP A 88 11.93 13.71 18.36
CA ASP A 88 11.15 14.61 19.21
C ASP A 88 11.73 16.04 19.16
N VAL A 89 13.04 16.17 19.25
CA VAL A 89 13.72 17.48 19.14
C VAL A 89 13.50 18.14 17.79
N LEU A 90 13.64 17.40 16.69
CA LEU A 90 13.47 17.97 15.36
C LEU A 90 12.00 18.37 15.08
N ARG A 91 11.02 17.62 15.61
CA ARG A 91 9.61 17.99 15.49
C ARG A 91 9.28 19.28 16.24
N ASP A 92 9.84 19.44 17.43
CA ASP A 92 9.59 20.62 18.26
C ASP A 92 10.26 21.88 17.69
N GLU A 93 11.52 21.76 17.20
CA GLU A 93 12.33 22.91 16.78
C GLU A 93 12.11 23.33 15.30
N LEU A 94 11.89 22.37 14.39
CA LEU A 94 11.66 22.68 12.98
C LEU A 94 10.22 23.13 12.72
N GLY A 95 9.31 22.81 13.66
CA GLY A 95 7.90 23.15 13.55
C GLY A 95 7.16 22.28 12.52
N SER A 96 5.90 22.58 12.40
CA SER A 96 4.90 21.77 11.71
C SER A 96 5.00 21.75 10.18
N SER A 97 5.86 22.58 9.60
CA SER A 97 6.10 22.58 8.13
C SER A 97 7.02 21.44 7.67
N TYR A 98 7.66 20.75 8.61
CA TYR A 98 8.57 19.65 8.34
C TYR A 98 7.99 18.32 8.81
N VAL A 99 8.11 17.30 7.97
CA VAL A 99 7.79 15.92 8.30
C VAL A 99 9.08 15.20 8.67
N VAL A 100 9.19 14.75 9.91
CA VAL A 100 10.33 13.96 10.40
C VAL A 100 9.91 12.51 10.50
N ALA A 101 10.45 11.66 9.61
CA ALA A 101 10.12 10.24 9.52
C ALA A 101 11.29 9.36 9.94
N LEU A 102 11.00 8.34 10.75
CA LEU A 102 11.95 7.28 11.10
C LEU A 102 12.22 6.41 9.86
N THR A 103 13.49 6.18 9.57
CA THR A 103 13.92 5.33 8.46
C THR A 103 15.19 4.56 8.81
N LEU A 104 15.62 3.67 7.93
CA LEU A 104 16.92 3.03 7.95
C LEU A 104 17.66 3.43 6.67
N ALA A 105 18.87 3.93 6.79
CA ALA A 105 19.68 4.35 5.66
C ALA A 105 20.74 3.29 5.33
N PRO A 106 20.78 2.74 4.09
CA PRO A 106 21.81 1.76 3.72
C PRO A 106 23.22 2.36 3.82
N ARG A 107 24.18 1.59 4.36
CA ARG A 107 25.61 1.93 4.37
C ARG A 107 26.27 1.75 3.00
N THR A 108 25.48 1.46 1.98
CA THR A 108 25.98 1.20 0.63
C THR A 108 26.76 2.40 0.10
N PRO A 109 27.98 2.20 -0.44
CA PRO A 109 28.78 3.28 -1.03
C PRO A 109 28.05 4.02 -2.14
N GLY A 110 28.25 5.35 -2.24
CA GLY A 110 27.54 6.20 -3.17
C GLY A 110 27.65 5.80 -4.64
N PHE A 111 28.79 5.23 -5.07
CA PHE A 111 28.96 4.75 -6.45
C PHE A 111 28.06 3.54 -6.77
N MET A 112 27.73 2.70 -5.80
CA MET A 112 26.82 1.57 -6.00
C MET A 112 25.38 2.08 -6.10
N ARG A 113 24.99 3.03 -5.25
CA ARG A 113 23.66 3.67 -5.33
C ARG A 113 23.47 4.38 -6.66
N ALA A 114 24.50 5.09 -7.17
CA ALA A 114 24.47 5.71 -8.50
C ALA A 114 24.29 4.71 -9.66
N LEU A 115 24.61 3.44 -9.44
CA LEU A 115 24.38 2.34 -10.40
C LEU A 115 23.02 1.64 -10.18
N GLY A 116 22.19 2.12 -9.25
CA GLY A 116 20.91 1.49 -8.89
C GLY A 116 21.07 0.16 -8.15
N LEU A 117 22.22 -0.04 -7.46
CA LEU A 117 22.48 -1.24 -6.66
C LEU A 117 22.05 -0.97 -5.20
N GLU A 118 20.90 -1.48 -4.85
CA GLU A 118 20.32 -1.35 -3.51
C GLU A 118 20.27 -2.70 -2.79
N PRO A 119 20.34 -2.73 -1.44
CA PRO A 119 20.11 -3.96 -0.70
C PRO A 119 18.66 -4.42 -0.86
N MET A 120 18.38 -5.69 -0.56
CA MET A 120 17.02 -6.21 -0.53
C MET A 120 16.22 -5.57 0.60
N SER A 121 14.94 -5.35 0.39
CA SER A 121 14.02 -4.84 1.40
C SER A 121 13.77 -5.84 2.52
N LEU A 122 13.67 -5.37 3.77
CA LEU A 122 13.30 -6.20 4.92
C LEU A 122 11.83 -6.00 5.24
N GLY A 123 11.06 -7.09 5.32
CA GLY A 123 9.66 -7.04 5.69
C GLY A 123 9.42 -6.66 7.16
N LEU A 124 8.16 -6.42 7.49
CA LEU A 124 7.71 -5.99 8.82
C LEU A 124 8.23 -6.87 9.96
N ASP A 125 8.27 -8.20 9.77
CA ASP A 125 8.71 -9.18 10.77
C ASP A 125 10.19 -9.03 11.16
N LEU A 126 10.99 -8.37 10.31
CA LEU A 126 12.43 -8.18 10.47
C LEU A 126 12.81 -6.74 10.82
N ARG A 127 12.10 -5.75 10.28
CA ARG A 127 12.31 -4.32 10.60
C ARG A 127 11.57 -3.89 11.86
N GLY A 128 10.49 -4.57 12.20
CA GLY A 128 9.49 -4.08 13.13
C GLY A 128 8.56 -3.06 12.47
N GLY A 129 7.54 -2.59 13.18
CA GLY A 129 6.55 -1.66 12.69
C GLY A 129 5.12 -2.08 13.01
N VAL A 130 4.15 -1.55 12.26
CA VAL A 130 2.73 -1.76 12.51
C VAL A 130 2.06 -2.49 11.34
N HIS A 131 1.22 -3.45 11.68
CA HIS A 131 0.33 -4.15 10.75
C HIS A 131 -1.11 -3.83 11.09
N PHE A 132 -1.85 -3.30 10.14
CA PHE A 132 -3.28 -3.11 10.21
C PHE A 132 -4.00 -4.00 9.21
N LEU A 133 -5.11 -4.57 9.63
CA LEU A 133 -6.09 -5.20 8.76
C LEU A 133 -7.38 -4.38 8.81
N TYR A 134 -7.72 -3.75 7.70
CA TYR A 134 -8.96 -3.01 7.55
C TYR A 134 -9.99 -3.82 6.77
N GLN A 135 -11.24 -3.77 7.22
CA GLN A 135 -12.40 -4.28 6.48
C GLN A 135 -13.15 -3.09 5.86
N VAL A 136 -13.49 -3.21 4.60
CA VAL A 136 -14.25 -2.20 3.86
C VAL A 136 -15.74 -2.48 4.04
N ASP A 137 -16.51 -1.45 4.43
CA ASP A 137 -17.97 -1.53 4.53
C ASP A 137 -18.61 -1.52 3.13
N MET A 138 -18.87 -2.72 2.63
CA MET A 138 -19.44 -2.89 1.30
C MET A 138 -20.90 -2.44 1.22
N ASP A 139 -21.64 -2.58 2.32
CA ASP A 139 -23.04 -2.13 2.38
C ASP A 139 -23.11 -0.59 2.37
N ALA A 140 -22.25 0.07 3.15
CA ALA A 140 -22.12 1.52 3.11
C ALA A 140 -21.70 2.06 1.73
N ALA A 141 -20.85 1.34 0.99
CA ALA A 141 -20.48 1.71 -0.38
C ALA A 141 -21.68 1.69 -1.33
N ILE A 142 -22.55 0.69 -1.20
CA ILE A 142 -23.79 0.58 -1.98
C ILE A 142 -24.75 1.70 -1.57
N ASP A 143 -24.94 1.92 -0.26
CA ASP A 143 -25.84 2.96 0.25
C ASP A 143 -25.41 4.36 -0.19
N GLN A 144 -24.12 4.68 -0.17
CA GLN A 144 -23.61 5.95 -0.70
C GLN A 144 -23.90 6.11 -2.20
N THR A 145 -23.82 5.01 -2.96
CA THR A 145 -24.16 5.02 -4.39
C THR A 145 -25.64 5.32 -4.60
N LEU A 146 -26.52 4.67 -3.83
CA LEU A 146 -27.97 4.89 -3.90
C LEU A 146 -28.37 6.30 -3.48
N GLN A 147 -27.73 6.87 -2.42
CA GLN A 147 -27.92 8.27 -2.03
C GLN A 147 -27.50 9.26 -3.12
N ARG A 148 -26.41 8.93 -3.86
CA ARG A 148 -25.99 9.72 -5.03
C ARG A 148 -27.05 9.68 -6.12
N TYR A 149 -27.57 8.51 -6.46
CA TYR A 149 -28.66 8.38 -7.42
C TYR A 149 -29.92 9.13 -6.97
N GLU A 150 -30.29 9.05 -5.70
CA GLU A 150 -31.40 9.84 -5.15
C GLU A 150 -31.23 11.34 -5.43
N SER A 151 -30.04 11.87 -5.20
CA SER A 151 -29.71 13.28 -5.43
C SER A 151 -29.69 13.63 -6.93
N ASP A 152 -29.05 12.81 -7.74
CA ASP A 152 -28.88 13.05 -9.18
C ASP A 152 -30.22 12.94 -9.92
N PHE A 153 -31.02 11.92 -9.61
CA PHE A 153 -32.36 11.73 -10.21
C PHE A 153 -33.31 12.86 -9.84
N ARG A 154 -33.26 13.31 -8.57
CA ARG A 154 -34.02 14.50 -8.14
C ARG A 154 -33.62 15.73 -8.94
N SER A 155 -32.34 15.92 -9.24
CA SER A 155 -31.85 17.03 -10.05
C SER A 155 -32.31 16.92 -11.51
N ILE A 156 -32.10 15.76 -12.14
CA ILE A 156 -32.49 15.50 -13.54
C ILE A 156 -33.98 15.76 -13.76
N LEU A 157 -34.81 15.17 -12.89
CA LEU A 157 -36.28 15.32 -13.02
C LEU A 157 -36.74 16.75 -12.75
N ARG A 158 -36.10 17.46 -11.83
CA ARG A 158 -36.41 18.88 -11.55
C ARG A 158 -36.02 19.77 -12.73
N ASP A 159 -34.89 19.55 -13.35
CA ASP A 159 -34.38 20.35 -14.46
C ASP A 159 -35.29 20.18 -15.70
N GLU A 160 -35.87 19.00 -15.88
CA GLU A 160 -36.90 18.68 -16.90
C GLU A 160 -38.33 19.03 -16.46
N ARG A 161 -38.48 19.69 -15.28
CA ARG A 161 -39.77 20.14 -14.73
C ARG A 161 -40.78 19.01 -14.44
N ILE A 162 -40.31 17.79 -14.26
CA ILE A 162 -41.13 16.64 -13.86
C ILE A 162 -41.32 16.69 -12.33
N ARG A 163 -42.58 16.74 -11.89
CA ARG A 163 -42.92 16.78 -10.46
C ARG A 163 -42.85 15.37 -9.88
N SER A 164 -41.83 15.12 -9.10
CA SER A 164 -41.57 13.80 -8.51
C SER A 164 -41.09 13.90 -7.06
N THR A 165 -41.25 12.80 -6.35
CA THR A 165 -40.60 12.56 -5.05
C THR A 165 -39.59 11.42 -5.23
N VAL A 166 -38.34 11.67 -4.96
CA VAL A 166 -37.27 10.67 -5.06
C VAL A 166 -36.80 10.33 -3.65
N ARG A 167 -36.81 9.04 -3.30
CA ARG A 167 -36.35 8.56 -1.98
C ARG A 167 -35.64 7.23 -2.09
N GLN A 168 -34.66 7.01 -1.26
CA GLN A 168 -34.06 5.71 -1.04
C GLN A 168 -34.95 4.87 -0.12
N ASP A 169 -35.13 3.59 -0.44
CA ASP A 169 -35.85 2.61 0.38
C ASP A 169 -35.08 1.28 0.35
N GLY A 170 -34.27 1.04 1.39
CA GLY A 170 -33.35 -0.06 1.46
C GLY A 170 -32.34 -0.03 0.30
N ARG A 171 -32.22 -1.14 -0.45
CA ARG A 171 -31.30 -1.26 -1.61
C ARG A 171 -31.91 -0.82 -2.96
N GLN A 172 -32.85 0.10 -2.94
CA GLN A 172 -33.50 0.63 -4.14
C GLN A 172 -33.77 2.13 -4.01
N VAL A 173 -33.91 2.81 -5.15
CA VAL A 173 -34.40 4.20 -5.22
C VAL A 173 -35.79 4.17 -5.82
N ILE A 174 -36.75 4.81 -5.13
CA ILE A 174 -38.13 4.91 -5.57
C ILE A 174 -38.36 6.35 -6.04
N VAL A 175 -38.87 6.49 -7.27
CA VAL A 175 -39.32 7.75 -7.84
C VAL A 175 -40.84 7.70 -7.99
N GLU A 176 -41.55 8.53 -7.24
CA GLU A 176 -42.99 8.69 -7.29
C GLU A 176 -43.32 9.92 -8.13
N LEU A 177 -44.08 9.74 -9.20
CA LEU A 177 -44.49 10.79 -10.15
C LEU A 177 -45.93 11.23 -9.87
N ARG A 178 -46.17 12.54 -9.83
CA ARG A 178 -47.51 13.07 -9.63
C ARG A 178 -48.43 12.87 -10.85
N ASP A 179 -47.82 12.93 -12.05
CA ASP A 179 -48.56 12.72 -13.29
C ASP A 179 -48.10 11.41 -13.94
N PRO A 180 -49.00 10.42 -14.13
CA PRO A 180 -48.66 9.18 -14.81
C PRO A 180 -48.21 9.37 -16.28
N ALA A 181 -48.58 10.48 -16.92
CA ALA A 181 -48.17 10.78 -18.29
C ALA A 181 -46.65 11.05 -18.42
N ASP A 182 -45.97 11.44 -17.31
CA ASP A 182 -44.54 11.68 -17.28
C ASP A 182 -43.73 10.37 -17.13
N LEU A 183 -44.37 9.20 -16.97
CA LEU A 183 -43.69 7.94 -16.59
C LEU A 183 -42.65 7.50 -17.61
N ASP A 184 -43.02 7.46 -18.89
CA ASP A 184 -42.14 7.01 -19.96
C ASP A 184 -40.99 7.98 -20.17
N ARG A 185 -41.26 9.29 -20.10
CA ARG A 185 -40.23 10.33 -20.20
C ARG A 185 -39.26 10.28 -19.03
N ALA A 186 -39.76 10.11 -17.81
CA ALA A 186 -38.92 9.97 -16.62
C ALA A 186 -38.03 8.72 -16.69
N ARG A 187 -38.60 7.60 -17.16
CA ARG A 187 -37.85 6.35 -17.36
C ARG A 187 -36.75 6.52 -18.39
N GLU A 188 -37.02 7.15 -19.53
CA GLU A 188 -36.01 7.41 -20.57
C GLU A 188 -34.85 8.27 -20.03
N LEU A 189 -35.16 9.38 -19.38
CA LEU A 189 -34.16 10.28 -18.80
C LEU A 189 -33.25 9.60 -17.77
N LEU A 190 -33.82 8.72 -16.93
CA LEU A 190 -33.03 8.02 -15.90
C LEU A 190 -32.25 6.86 -16.51
N SER A 191 -32.77 6.18 -17.55
CA SER A 191 -32.03 5.17 -18.29
C SER A 191 -30.90 5.78 -19.13
N ASP A 192 -31.06 6.98 -19.67
CA ASP A 192 -30.00 7.69 -20.37
C ASP A 192 -28.86 8.15 -19.42
N ALA A 193 -29.21 8.44 -18.17
CA ALA A 193 -28.24 8.82 -17.14
C ALA A 193 -27.35 7.63 -16.71
N ASP A 194 -27.90 6.43 -16.63
CA ASP A 194 -27.18 5.17 -16.40
C ASP A 194 -27.95 4.00 -17.05
N PRO A 195 -27.49 3.51 -18.22
CA PRO A 195 -28.17 2.46 -18.97
C PRO A 195 -28.20 1.09 -18.30
N ASP A 196 -27.32 0.86 -17.33
CA ASP A 196 -27.18 -0.43 -16.66
C ASP A 196 -28.15 -0.61 -15.48
N LEU A 197 -28.96 0.40 -15.16
CA LEU A 197 -29.94 0.35 -14.06
C LEU A 197 -31.14 -0.54 -14.41
N ASP A 198 -31.54 -1.35 -13.44
CA ASP A 198 -32.80 -2.10 -13.52
C ASP A 198 -33.96 -1.20 -13.06
N ILE A 199 -34.78 -0.75 -14.04
CA ILE A 199 -35.87 0.19 -13.82
C ILE A 199 -37.19 -0.52 -14.03
N GLU A 200 -37.90 -0.86 -12.95
CA GLU A 200 -39.28 -1.29 -12.95
C GLU A 200 -40.21 -0.08 -12.91
N SER A 201 -41.17 -0.02 -13.84
CA SER A 201 -42.20 1.02 -13.88
C SER A 201 -43.60 0.46 -13.58
N GLY A 202 -44.42 1.24 -12.89
CA GLY A 202 -45.78 0.87 -12.58
C GLY A 202 -46.67 2.07 -12.29
N THR A 203 -47.98 1.84 -12.30
CA THR A 203 -48.99 2.84 -11.90
C THR A 203 -49.65 2.41 -10.59
N GLY A 204 -49.67 3.29 -9.60
CA GLY A 204 -50.29 3.09 -8.28
C GLY A 204 -51.49 4.01 -8.07
N ALA A 205 -52.11 3.93 -6.91
CA ALA A 205 -53.27 4.72 -6.54
C ALA A 205 -53.03 6.25 -6.50
N GLU A 206 -51.77 6.67 -6.34
CA GLU A 206 -51.36 8.09 -6.21
C GLU A 206 -50.55 8.63 -7.40
N GLY A 207 -50.41 7.84 -8.49
CA GLY A 207 -49.64 8.24 -9.68
C GLY A 207 -48.76 7.14 -10.27
N GLY A 208 -47.78 7.52 -11.09
CA GLY A 208 -46.77 6.61 -11.62
C GLY A 208 -45.61 6.42 -10.65
N PHE A 209 -45.01 5.26 -10.66
CA PHE A 209 -43.76 5.05 -9.92
C PHE A 209 -42.68 4.34 -10.74
N LEU A 210 -41.42 4.67 -10.48
CA LEU A 210 -40.25 3.93 -10.97
C LEU A 210 -39.51 3.37 -9.77
N ARG A 211 -39.18 2.09 -9.81
CA ARG A 211 -38.36 1.42 -8.82
C ARG A 211 -37.05 1.05 -9.48
N ILE A 212 -35.98 1.60 -8.96
CA ILE A 212 -34.65 1.51 -9.55
C ILE A 212 -33.77 0.70 -8.63
N ARG A 213 -33.20 -0.36 -9.15
CA ARG A 213 -32.31 -1.28 -8.43
C ARG A 213 -30.98 -1.41 -9.15
N LEU A 214 -29.94 -1.72 -8.37
CA LEU A 214 -28.66 -2.16 -8.90
C LEU A 214 -28.75 -3.66 -9.19
N SER A 215 -28.24 -4.09 -10.35
CA SER A 215 -28.08 -5.51 -10.65
C SER A 215 -26.99 -6.13 -9.78
N GLU A 216 -26.99 -7.46 -9.60
CA GLU A 216 -25.96 -8.20 -8.88
C GLU A 216 -24.55 -7.95 -9.45
N GLU A 217 -24.46 -7.77 -10.77
CA GLU A 217 -23.19 -7.47 -11.44
C GLU A 217 -22.71 -6.05 -11.11
N GLN A 218 -23.60 -5.07 -11.13
CA GLN A 218 -23.28 -3.70 -10.72
C GLN A 218 -22.86 -3.62 -9.24
N ILE A 219 -23.53 -4.35 -8.37
CA ILE A 219 -23.15 -4.44 -6.95
C ILE A 219 -21.72 -4.93 -6.84
N ARG A 220 -21.35 -6.03 -7.50
CA ARG A 220 -19.97 -6.56 -7.49
C ARG A 220 -18.97 -5.57 -8.06
N GLN A 221 -19.28 -4.93 -9.18
CA GLN A 221 -18.41 -3.92 -9.78
C GLN A 221 -18.18 -2.72 -8.85
N ARG A 222 -19.23 -2.26 -8.16
CA ARG A 222 -19.11 -1.16 -7.18
C ARG A 222 -18.29 -1.56 -5.94
N GLN A 223 -18.46 -2.79 -5.46
CA GLN A 223 -17.66 -3.33 -4.36
C GLN A 223 -16.19 -3.43 -4.75
N ASP A 224 -15.87 -3.99 -5.92
CA ASP A 224 -14.49 -4.07 -6.42
C ASP A 224 -13.88 -2.68 -6.63
N PHE A 225 -14.65 -1.74 -7.16
CA PHE A 225 -14.21 -0.35 -7.31
C PHE A 225 -13.93 0.30 -5.95
N ALA A 226 -14.80 0.11 -4.96
CA ALA A 226 -14.60 0.67 -3.62
C ALA A 226 -13.31 0.15 -2.96
N ILE A 227 -13.02 -1.17 -3.08
CA ILE A 227 -11.76 -1.74 -2.57
C ILE A 227 -10.55 -1.18 -3.30
N GLN A 228 -10.59 -1.12 -4.63
CA GLN A 228 -9.48 -0.59 -5.42
C GLN A 228 -9.20 0.87 -5.05
N GLN A 229 -10.24 1.68 -4.99
CA GLN A 229 -10.12 3.10 -4.65
C GLN A 229 -9.62 3.29 -3.20
N ASN A 230 -10.17 2.54 -2.24
CA ASN A 230 -9.70 2.58 -0.86
C ASN A 230 -8.23 2.15 -0.74
N THR A 231 -7.81 1.14 -1.52
CA THR A 231 -6.40 0.70 -1.55
C THR A 231 -5.48 1.81 -2.07
N VAL A 232 -5.90 2.54 -3.12
CA VAL A 232 -5.14 3.69 -3.64
C VAL A 232 -5.09 4.82 -2.62
N THR A 233 -6.24 5.17 -2.01
CA THR A 233 -6.32 6.21 -0.98
C THR A 233 -5.45 5.88 0.24
N LEU A 234 -5.51 4.64 0.74
CA LEU A 234 -4.66 4.20 1.85
C LEU A 234 -3.18 4.25 1.50
N ARG A 235 -2.81 3.88 0.26
CA ARG A 235 -1.43 4.00 -0.21
C ARG A 235 -0.96 5.46 -0.25
N ASN A 236 -1.79 6.37 -0.72
CA ASN A 236 -1.48 7.80 -0.71
C ASN A 236 -1.28 8.31 0.72
N ARG A 237 -2.17 7.93 1.66
CA ARG A 237 -2.06 8.29 3.08
C ARG A 237 -0.77 7.77 3.73
N VAL A 238 -0.38 6.55 3.39
CA VAL A 238 0.89 5.98 3.88
C VAL A 238 2.10 6.71 3.31
N ASN A 239 2.03 7.10 2.04
CA ASN A 239 3.10 7.88 1.41
C ASN A 239 3.25 9.27 2.06
N GLU A 240 2.14 9.93 2.43
CA GLU A 240 2.16 11.20 3.16
C GLU A 240 2.74 11.05 4.59
N LEU A 241 2.63 9.87 5.20
CA LEU A 241 3.32 9.55 6.46
C LEU A 241 4.84 9.39 6.31
N GLY A 242 5.36 9.40 5.08
CA GLY A 242 6.78 9.23 4.80
C GLY A 242 7.32 7.82 5.09
N VAL A 243 6.45 6.81 5.20
CA VAL A 243 6.86 5.44 5.49
C VAL A 243 7.60 4.84 4.30
N ALA A 244 8.81 4.35 4.53
CA ALA A 244 9.57 3.65 3.49
C ALA A 244 8.99 2.26 3.23
N GLU A 245 8.78 1.92 1.96
CA GLU A 245 8.36 0.59 1.48
C GLU A 245 7.10 0.02 2.16
N PRO A 246 6.01 0.78 2.21
CA PRO A 246 4.78 0.29 2.81
C PRO A 246 4.13 -0.78 1.95
N VAL A 247 3.47 -1.75 2.58
CA VAL A 247 2.65 -2.73 1.88
C VAL A 247 1.19 -2.35 2.05
N VAL A 248 0.51 -2.01 0.96
CA VAL A 248 -0.94 -1.78 0.93
C VAL A 248 -1.54 -2.66 -0.15
N GLN A 249 -2.27 -3.70 0.25
CA GLN A 249 -2.81 -4.70 -0.67
C GLN A 249 -4.16 -5.24 -0.23
N ARG A 250 -4.98 -5.62 -1.22
CA ARG A 250 -6.25 -6.31 -0.98
C ARG A 250 -6.00 -7.70 -0.41
N GLN A 251 -6.81 -8.09 0.58
CA GLN A 251 -6.85 -9.43 1.16
C GLN A 251 -8.29 -9.97 1.12
N GLY A 252 -8.52 -11.01 0.32
CA GLY A 252 -9.87 -11.57 0.15
C GLY A 252 -10.80 -10.63 -0.63
N LEU A 253 -12.10 -10.64 -0.28
CA LEU A 253 -13.13 -9.92 -1.01
C LEU A 253 -13.30 -8.48 -0.51
N ASP A 254 -13.15 -8.23 0.80
CA ASP A 254 -13.58 -7.02 1.49
C ASP A 254 -12.52 -6.42 2.43
N ARG A 255 -11.27 -6.93 2.42
CA ARG A 255 -10.23 -6.48 3.35
C ARG A 255 -9.03 -5.88 2.64
N ILE A 256 -8.33 -4.98 3.36
CA ILE A 256 -7.09 -4.35 2.94
C ILE A 256 -6.08 -4.49 4.07
N VAL A 257 -4.92 -5.06 3.75
CA VAL A 257 -3.75 -5.10 4.64
C VAL A 257 -2.92 -3.86 4.42
N VAL A 258 -2.52 -3.21 5.52
CA VAL A 258 -1.57 -2.11 5.53
C VAL A 258 -0.43 -2.48 6.48
N GLN A 259 0.79 -2.56 5.95
CA GLN A 259 1.99 -2.79 6.75
C GLN A 259 2.90 -1.58 6.64
N LEU A 260 3.34 -1.09 7.78
CA LEU A 260 4.12 0.13 7.93
C LEU A 260 5.45 -0.22 8.63
N PRO A 261 6.47 -0.67 7.87
CA PRO A 261 7.76 -0.99 8.43
C PRO A 261 8.39 0.25 9.08
N GLY A 262 8.98 0.08 10.26
CA GLY A 262 9.69 1.15 10.97
C GLY A 262 8.79 2.13 11.75
N VAL A 263 7.48 2.12 11.56
CA VAL A 263 6.54 2.97 12.32
C VAL A 263 6.44 2.45 13.75
N GLN A 264 6.62 3.34 14.73
CA GLN A 264 6.60 2.97 16.16
C GLN A 264 5.35 3.49 16.88
N ASP A 265 4.69 4.52 16.35
CA ASP A 265 3.42 5.03 16.89
C ASP A 265 2.21 4.54 16.07
N PRO A 266 1.54 3.45 16.53
CA PRO A 266 0.34 2.95 15.86
C PRO A 266 -0.80 3.95 15.88
N ALA A 267 -0.91 4.76 16.95
CA ALA A 267 -2.02 5.69 17.12
C ALA A 267 -1.93 6.85 16.11
N GLN A 268 -0.73 7.34 15.83
CA GLN A 268 -0.52 8.34 14.78
C GLN A 268 -0.88 7.78 13.41
N ALA A 269 -0.37 6.58 13.10
CA ALA A 269 -0.67 5.91 11.84
C ALA A 269 -2.18 5.65 11.68
N GLU A 270 -2.86 5.20 12.75
CA GLU A 270 -4.30 4.96 12.73
C GLU A 270 -5.10 6.24 12.50
N ARG A 271 -4.74 7.36 13.13
CA ARG A 271 -5.41 8.65 12.92
C ARG A 271 -5.40 9.05 11.44
N VAL A 272 -4.29 8.86 10.75
CA VAL A 272 -4.17 9.22 9.34
C VAL A 272 -4.87 8.22 8.43
N LEU A 273 -4.68 6.92 8.67
CA LEU A 273 -5.24 5.86 7.82
C LEU A 273 -6.74 5.68 8.01
N GLY A 274 -7.17 5.65 9.28
CA GLY A 274 -8.55 5.34 9.67
C GLY A 274 -9.53 6.50 9.50
N ALA A 275 -9.04 7.71 9.27
CA ALA A 275 -9.93 8.86 9.13
C ALA A 275 -10.87 8.68 7.93
N THR A 276 -12.15 8.48 8.23
CA THR A 276 -13.24 8.37 7.23
C THR A 276 -13.82 9.73 6.88
N ALA A 277 -13.09 10.78 7.21
CA ALA A 277 -13.53 12.16 7.06
C ALA A 277 -13.54 12.59 5.59
N THR A 278 -14.60 13.27 5.20
CA THR A 278 -14.75 13.94 3.92
C THR A 278 -15.32 15.34 4.11
N LEU A 279 -15.18 16.19 3.11
CA LEU A 279 -15.79 17.52 3.13
C LEU A 279 -17.01 17.59 2.20
N GLU A 280 -18.00 18.34 2.65
CA GLU A 280 -19.11 18.79 1.82
C GLU A 280 -19.18 20.33 1.85
N PHE A 281 -19.31 20.93 0.67
CA PHE A 281 -19.55 22.36 0.54
C PHE A 281 -21.04 22.60 0.28
N ARG A 282 -21.69 23.41 1.13
CA ARG A 282 -23.12 23.67 1.06
C ARG A 282 -23.44 25.16 1.22
N LEU A 283 -24.50 25.64 0.60
CA LEU A 283 -24.97 27.00 0.81
C LEU A 283 -25.68 27.14 2.16
N VAL A 284 -25.50 28.28 2.81
CA VAL A 284 -26.28 28.67 3.98
C VAL A 284 -27.70 29.04 3.54
N ASP A 285 -28.69 28.59 4.28
CA ASP A 285 -30.08 29.01 4.09
C ASP A 285 -30.34 30.31 4.88
N GLU A 286 -30.14 31.43 4.22
CA GLU A 286 -30.37 32.78 4.81
C GLU A 286 -31.83 33.18 4.85
N ASN A 287 -32.72 32.42 4.19
CA ASN A 287 -34.16 32.75 4.16
C ASN A 287 -34.90 32.34 5.43
N ASN A 288 -34.32 31.42 6.21
CA ASN A 288 -34.94 30.90 7.43
C ASN A 288 -34.08 31.18 8.67
N ASN A 289 -34.72 31.38 9.82
CA ASN A 289 -34.00 31.66 11.07
C ASN A 289 -33.52 30.33 11.72
N PRO A 290 -32.22 30.13 11.92
CA PRO A 290 -31.67 28.91 12.49
C PRO A 290 -32.06 28.71 13.97
N PHE A 291 -32.19 29.77 14.75
CA PHE A 291 -32.63 29.73 16.16
C PHE A 291 -34.09 29.31 16.32
N GLU A 292 -34.95 29.66 15.35
CA GLU A 292 -36.33 29.17 15.34
C GLU A 292 -36.42 27.70 14.97
N ALA A 293 -35.60 27.24 14.00
CA ALA A 293 -35.52 25.84 13.62
C ALA A 293 -35.04 24.97 14.81
N GLU A 294 -34.06 25.46 15.56
CA GLU A 294 -33.56 24.79 16.76
C GLU A 294 -34.65 24.69 17.86
N ARG A 295 -35.35 25.79 18.14
CA ARG A 295 -36.46 25.78 19.13
C ARG A 295 -37.61 24.85 18.72
N ARG A 296 -37.91 24.73 17.43
CA ARG A 296 -38.94 23.85 16.90
C ARG A 296 -38.48 22.39 16.80
N GLY A 297 -37.18 22.12 16.94
CA GLY A 297 -36.59 20.79 16.75
C GLY A 297 -36.73 20.24 15.32
N ARG A 298 -37.02 21.11 14.34
CA ARG A 298 -37.25 20.70 12.94
C ARG A 298 -36.75 21.77 11.96
N ALA A 299 -35.93 21.32 11.01
CA ALA A 299 -35.46 22.16 9.92
C ALA A 299 -36.55 22.39 8.86
N PRO A 300 -36.55 23.55 8.17
CA PRO A 300 -37.41 23.82 7.02
C PRO A 300 -37.18 22.82 5.88
N LEU A 301 -38.19 22.67 5.03
CA LEU A 301 -38.09 21.83 3.82
C LEU A 301 -36.93 22.30 2.92
N GLY A 302 -36.06 21.40 2.53
CA GLY A 302 -34.89 21.69 1.68
C GLY A 302 -33.64 22.14 2.44
N SER A 303 -33.70 22.26 3.77
CA SER A 303 -32.59 22.63 4.63
C SER A 303 -32.36 21.59 5.75
N GLU A 304 -31.19 21.60 6.33
CA GLU A 304 -30.77 20.79 7.49
C GLU A 304 -30.17 21.72 8.54
N LEU A 305 -30.44 21.41 9.81
CA LEU A 305 -29.94 22.17 10.96
C LEU A 305 -28.64 21.55 11.46
N PHE A 306 -27.60 22.37 11.55
CA PHE A 306 -26.29 22.01 12.10
C PHE A 306 -25.91 22.97 13.23
N LYS A 307 -24.86 22.57 13.97
CA LYS A 307 -24.21 23.45 14.95
C LYS A 307 -22.78 23.71 14.52
N ARG A 308 -22.34 24.94 14.71
CA ARG A 308 -20.93 25.30 14.59
C ARG A 308 -20.19 24.82 15.85
N ARG A 309 -18.87 24.84 15.84
CA ARG A 309 -18.03 24.52 17.01
C ARG A 309 -18.32 25.42 18.23
N ASP A 310 -18.69 26.66 18.01
CA ASP A 310 -19.10 27.62 19.07
C ASP A 310 -20.52 27.36 19.60
N GLY A 311 -21.21 26.31 19.14
CA GLY A 311 -22.58 25.96 19.51
C GLY A 311 -23.66 26.75 18.76
N THR A 312 -23.30 27.70 17.90
CA THR A 312 -24.26 28.53 17.16
C THR A 312 -24.98 27.69 16.10
N PRO A 313 -26.32 27.65 16.06
CA PRO A 313 -27.08 26.93 15.07
C PRO A 313 -26.95 27.58 13.69
N VAL A 314 -26.85 26.77 12.63
CA VAL A 314 -26.80 27.18 11.24
C VAL A 314 -27.68 26.27 10.39
N LEU A 315 -28.45 26.87 9.47
CA LEU A 315 -29.25 26.15 8.49
C LEU A 315 -28.47 26.07 7.16
N LEU A 316 -28.29 24.87 6.65
CA LEU A 316 -27.64 24.64 5.36
C LEU A 316 -28.61 24.01 4.38
N LYS A 317 -28.50 24.38 3.12
CA LYS A 317 -29.26 23.73 2.05
C LYS A 317 -28.81 22.27 1.91
N ARG A 318 -29.73 21.36 1.57
CA ARG A 318 -29.43 19.95 1.40
C ARG A 318 -28.53 19.68 0.19
N ASP A 319 -28.63 20.53 -0.84
CA ASP A 319 -27.86 20.38 -2.06
C ASP A 319 -26.36 20.59 -1.79
N VAL A 320 -25.55 19.56 -2.07
CA VAL A 320 -24.09 19.62 -1.94
C VAL A 320 -23.50 20.21 -3.21
N ILE A 321 -22.70 21.26 -3.07
CA ILE A 321 -22.02 21.93 -4.20
C ILE A 321 -20.86 21.07 -4.69
N VAL A 322 -19.93 20.72 -3.79
CA VAL A 322 -18.73 19.94 -4.02
C VAL A 322 -18.54 18.98 -2.86
N ARG A 323 -18.05 17.77 -3.16
CA ARG A 323 -17.67 16.76 -2.17
C ARG A 323 -16.16 16.51 -2.18
N GLY A 324 -15.65 15.89 -1.13
CA GLY A 324 -14.23 15.54 -1.00
C GLY A 324 -13.65 14.75 -2.16
N GLU A 325 -14.45 13.94 -2.86
CA GLU A 325 -14.04 13.19 -4.07
C GLU A 325 -13.57 14.08 -5.24
N GLN A 326 -13.97 15.37 -5.23
CA GLN A 326 -13.65 16.34 -6.27
C GLN A 326 -12.46 17.23 -5.88
N LEU A 327 -11.85 16.96 -4.73
CA LEU A 327 -10.62 17.60 -4.28
C LEU A 327 -9.42 16.88 -4.89
N VAL A 328 -8.54 17.64 -5.53
CA VAL A 328 -7.33 17.13 -6.19
C VAL A 328 -6.11 17.31 -5.28
N ASP A 329 -6.07 18.45 -4.57
CA ASP A 329 -4.95 18.80 -3.70
C ASP A 329 -5.43 19.70 -2.56
N ALA A 330 -4.74 19.60 -1.43
CA ALA A 330 -4.94 20.46 -0.28
C ALA A 330 -3.62 20.70 0.44
N SER A 331 -3.34 21.94 0.84
CA SER A 331 -2.13 22.30 1.58
C SER A 331 -2.42 23.30 2.70
N ALA A 332 -1.83 23.06 3.86
CA ALA A 332 -1.87 24.02 4.96
C ALA A 332 -0.99 25.23 4.60
N GLY A 333 -1.38 26.39 5.08
CA GLY A 333 -0.66 27.63 4.85
C GLY A 333 -1.30 28.79 5.60
N PHE A 334 -1.02 29.99 5.14
CA PHE A 334 -1.61 31.21 5.69
C PHE A 334 -2.41 31.93 4.61
N SER A 335 -3.50 32.57 5.03
CA SER A 335 -4.28 33.48 4.18
C SER A 335 -3.51 34.79 3.93
N GLU A 336 -4.00 35.62 3.01
CA GLU A 336 -3.46 36.97 2.77
C GLU A 336 -3.47 37.84 4.05
N ASP A 337 -4.37 37.54 4.99
CA ASP A 337 -4.49 38.23 6.28
C ASP A 337 -3.57 37.61 7.37
N GLY A 338 -2.71 36.64 7.03
CA GLY A 338 -1.81 35.96 7.97
C GLY A 338 -2.48 34.97 8.92
N LEU A 339 -3.74 34.59 8.68
CA LEU A 339 -4.46 33.58 9.46
C LEU A 339 -4.21 32.18 8.90
N PRO A 340 -4.18 31.13 9.74
CA PRO A 340 -4.09 29.76 9.27
C PRO A 340 -5.18 29.43 8.24
N ALA A 341 -4.81 28.78 7.16
CA ALA A 341 -5.69 28.44 6.06
C ALA A 341 -5.33 27.11 5.42
N VAL A 342 -6.32 26.44 4.85
CA VAL A 342 -6.11 25.29 3.95
C VAL A 342 -6.42 25.72 2.53
N HIS A 343 -5.40 25.69 1.69
CA HIS A 343 -5.54 25.93 0.26
C HIS A 343 -6.02 24.64 -0.42
N VAL A 344 -7.11 24.74 -1.18
CA VAL A 344 -7.79 23.60 -1.78
C VAL A 344 -7.84 23.77 -3.29
N GLN A 345 -7.57 22.69 -4.01
CA GLN A 345 -7.69 22.60 -5.46
C GLN A 345 -8.74 21.57 -5.86
N LEU A 346 -9.67 21.95 -6.76
CA LEU A 346 -10.73 21.10 -7.28
C LEU A 346 -10.39 20.52 -8.65
N ASP A 347 -11.00 19.37 -8.97
CA ASP A 347 -11.03 18.83 -10.32
C ASP A 347 -11.88 19.69 -11.26
N ALA A 348 -11.90 19.36 -12.55
CA ALA A 348 -12.64 20.12 -13.57
C ALA A 348 -14.16 20.11 -13.35
N LYS A 349 -14.73 19.04 -12.77
CA LYS A 349 -16.16 18.91 -12.47
C LYS A 349 -16.54 19.75 -11.26
N GLY A 350 -15.77 19.64 -10.19
CA GLY A 350 -15.94 20.44 -8.96
C GLY A 350 -15.76 21.93 -9.23
N ALA A 351 -14.74 22.29 -9.99
CA ALA A 351 -14.48 23.68 -10.36
C ALA A 351 -15.61 24.33 -11.14
N ARG A 352 -16.20 23.60 -12.11
CA ARG A 352 -17.38 24.09 -12.85
C ARG A 352 -18.57 24.29 -11.94
N ARG A 353 -18.89 23.30 -11.11
CA ARG A 353 -20.05 23.34 -10.20
C ARG A 353 -19.88 24.42 -9.13
N MET A 354 -18.67 24.58 -8.59
CA MET A 354 -18.33 25.66 -7.66
C MET A 354 -18.47 27.03 -8.32
N GLY A 355 -17.93 27.20 -9.54
CA GLY A 355 -18.02 28.46 -10.30
C GLY A 355 -19.44 28.88 -10.65
N GLU A 356 -20.29 27.93 -11.07
CA GLU A 356 -21.70 28.18 -11.37
C GLU A 356 -22.47 28.59 -10.10
N THR A 357 -22.28 27.83 -9.00
CA THR A 357 -22.97 28.08 -7.75
C THR A 357 -22.54 29.43 -7.13
N THR A 358 -21.25 29.73 -7.11
CA THR A 358 -20.75 30.98 -6.51
C THR A 358 -21.14 32.21 -7.34
N ARG A 359 -21.22 32.09 -8.68
CA ARG A 359 -21.72 33.15 -9.57
C ARG A 359 -23.16 33.54 -9.28
N GLN A 360 -24.02 32.56 -8.96
CA GLN A 360 -25.44 32.77 -8.66
C GLN A 360 -25.71 33.19 -7.22
N ASN A 361 -24.73 33.02 -6.33
CA ASN A 361 -24.90 33.23 -4.89
C ASN A 361 -23.82 34.16 -4.28
N LEU A 362 -23.40 35.19 -5.03
CA LEU A 362 -22.51 36.22 -4.52
C LEU A 362 -23.09 36.87 -3.25
N ASN A 363 -22.23 37.18 -2.29
CA ASN A 363 -22.53 37.75 -0.98
C ASN A 363 -23.40 36.85 -0.07
N LYS A 364 -23.65 35.59 -0.41
CA LYS A 364 -24.30 34.62 0.46
C LYS A 364 -23.28 33.76 1.20
N GLY A 365 -23.73 33.16 2.30
CA GLY A 365 -22.92 32.25 3.09
C GLY A 365 -22.74 30.89 2.43
N MET A 366 -21.52 30.36 2.48
CA MET A 366 -21.17 28.99 2.14
C MET A 366 -20.49 28.35 3.35
N ALA A 367 -20.93 27.15 3.69
CA ALA A 367 -20.40 26.37 4.79
C ALA A 367 -19.55 25.21 4.28
N VAL A 368 -18.51 24.91 5.04
CA VAL A 368 -17.68 23.70 4.91
C VAL A 368 -18.10 22.73 6.02
N LEU A 369 -18.66 21.60 5.62
CA LEU A 369 -19.03 20.52 6.52
C LEU A 369 -17.92 19.47 6.52
N PHE A 370 -17.49 19.11 7.70
CA PHE A 370 -16.69 17.92 7.96
C PHE A 370 -17.67 16.77 8.23
N VAL A 371 -17.53 15.70 7.46
CA VAL A 371 -18.39 14.52 7.57
C VAL A 371 -17.51 13.34 7.94
N GLU A 372 -17.65 12.86 9.17
CA GLU A 372 -16.95 11.70 9.69
C GLU A 372 -17.92 10.53 9.84
N GLN A 373 -17.52 9.34 9.36
CA GLN A 373 -18.30 8.13 9.55
C GLN A 373 -17.84 7.46 10.85
N LYS A 374 -18.70 7.49 11.88
CA LYS A 374 -18.44 6.80 13.15
C LYS A 374 -19.24 5.52 13.25
N ARG A 375 -18.60 4.46 13.68
CA ARG A 375 -19.24 3.19 13.97
C ARG A 375 -19.76 3.22 15.39
N GLU A 376 -21.05 3.03 15.55
CA GLU A 376 -21.69 2.83 16.85
C GLU A 376 -22.03 1.34 16.97
N VAL A 377 -21.50 0.71 18.04
CA VAL A 377 -21.79 -0.67 18.37
C VAL A 377 -22.73 -0.67 19.56
N PHE A 378 -23.94 -1.20 19.41
CA PHE A 378 -24.88 -1.34 20.51
C PHE A 378 -25.49 -2.75 20.55
N GLU A 379 -25.75 -3.22 21.74
CA GLU A 379 -26.47 -4.48 21.95
C GLU A 379 -27.97 -4.25 21.85
N ARG A 380 -28.63 -4.97 20.98
CA ARG A 380 -30.08 -5.01 20.87
C ARG A 380 -30.56 -6.46 20.84
N ASP A 381 -31.43 -6.83 21.79
CA ASP A 381 -32.00 -8.18 21.89
C ASP A 381 -30.97 -9.32 22.05
N GLY A 382 -29.76 -9.02 22.58
CA GLY A 382 -28.66 -9.98 22.75
C GLY A 382 -27.80 -10.18 21.50
N GLU A 383 -28.06 -9.42 20.43
CA GLU A 383 -27.22 -9.36 19.24
C GLU A 383 -26.45 -8.02 19.21
N THR A 384 -25.18 -8.09 18.85
CA THR A 384 -24.35 -6.90 18.63
C THR A 384 -24.73 -6.29 17.29
N VAL A 385 -25.46 -5.18 17.31
CA VAL A 385 -25.82 -4.44 16.11
C VAL A 385 -24.81 -3.31 15.92
N GLU A 386 -24.19 -3.32 14.76
CA GLU A 386 -23.25 -2.29 14.34
C GLU A 386 -23.94 -1.37 13.34
N THR A 387 -23.87 -0.08 13.61
CA THR A 387 -24.44 0.94 12.71
C THR A 387 -23.41 2.01 12.44
N THR A 388 -23.25 2.38 11.17
CA THR A 388 -22.41 3.52 10.78
C THR A 388 -23.26 4.77 10.78
N ARG A 389 -22.84 5.76 11.57
CA ARG A 389 -23.47 7.07 11.63
C ARG A 389 -22.54 8.14 11.09
N ALA A 390 -23.03 8.94 10.14
CA ALA A 390 -22.33 10.13 9.69
C ALA A 390 -22.47 11.25 10.73
N GLU A 391 -21.39 11.58 11.40
CA GLU A 391 -21.31 12.76 12.24
C GLU A 391 -20.87 13.95 11.38
N LYS A 392 -21.68 15.01 11.37
CA LYS A 392 -21.47 16.17 10.50
C LYS A 392 -21.24 17.40 11.36
N GLU A 393 -20.10 18.03 11.18
CA GLU A 393 -19.69 19.24 11.88
C GLU A 393 -19.43 20.38 10.90
N VAL A 394 -19.90 21.59 11.24
CA VAL A 394 -19.62 22.80 10.44
C VAL A 394 -18.30 23.39 10.90
N ILE A 395 -17.25 23.23 10.09
CA ILE A 395 -15.91 23.76 10.40
C ILE A 395 -15.86 25.27 10.18
N SER A 396 -16.37 25.72 9.03
CA SER A 396 -16.27 27.12 8.62
C SER A 396 -17.53 27.56 7.89
N VAL A 397 -17.90 28.82 8.08
CA VAL A 397 -18.93 29.50 7.29
C VAL A 397 -18.33 30.80 6.80
N ALA A 398 -18.14 30.89 5.49
CA ALA A 398 -17.55 32.07 4.82
C ALA A 398 -18.54 32.70 3.84
N THR A 399 -18.43 34.01 3.64
CA THR A 399 -19.21 34.73 2.62
C THR A 399 -18.53 34.59 1.25
N ILE A 400 -19.31 34.26 0.23
CA ILE A 400 -18.86 34.18 -1.17
C ILE A 400 -18.57 35.61 -1.67
N ARG A 401 -17.30 36.03 -1.65
CA ARG A 401 -16.89 37.36 -2.09
C ARG A 401 -16.57 37.46 -3.59
N GLY A 402 -16.51 36.32 -4.29
CA GLY A 402 -16.19 36.25 -5.70
C GLY A 402 -16.61 34.93 -6.33
N VAL A 403 -16.45 34.84 -7.64
CA VAL A 403 -16.66 33.58 -8.37
C VAL A 403 -15.44 32.70 -8.16
N PHE A 404 -15.60 31.59 -7.43
CA PHE A 404 -14.51 30.64 -7.24
C PHE A 404 -14.29 29.80 -8.49
N SER A 405 -13.04 29.47 -8.73
CA SER A 405 -12.64 28.58 -9.81
C SER A 405 -12.15 27.24 -9.25
N SER A 406 -11.03 26.75 -9.75
CA SER A 406 -10.43 25.49 -9.29
C SER A 406 -9.66 25.62 -7.98
N ARG A 407 -9.39 26.83 -7.48
CA ARG A 407 -8.64 27.06 -6.24
C ARG A 407 -9.37 28.02 -5.32
N PHE A 408 -9.37 27.69 -4.03
CA PHE A 408 -9.89 28.54 -2.96
C PHE A 408 -9.22 28.16 -1.63
N GLN A 409 -9.49 28.92 -0.57
CA GLN A 409 -8.93 28.67 0.75
C GLN A 409 -10.04 28.56 1.81
N ILE A 410 -9.81 27.66 2.79
CA ILE A 410 -10.63 27.49 3.99
C ILE A 410 -9.90 28.18 5.14
N THR A 411 -10.55 29.11 5.81
CA THR A 411 -10.01 29.85 6.96
C THR A 411 -10.87 29.63 8.20
N GLY A 412 -10.39 30.04 9.37
CA GLY A 412 -11.11 29.90 10.64
C GLY A 412 -10.76 28.62 11.40
N LEU A 413 -9.59 28.06 11.10
CA LEU A 413 -8.99 26.89 11.75
C LEU A 413 -7.81 27.35 12.61
N ASP A 414 -7.45 26.58 13.63
CA ASP A 414 -6.15 26.74 14.27
C ASP A 414 -5.02 26.10 13.41
N PRO A 415 -3.73 26.36 13.70
CA PRO A 415 -2.64 25.84 12.89
C PRO A 415 -2.60 24.30 12.83
N ALA A 416 -2.84 23.60 13.93
CA ALA A 416 -2.83 22.15 13.99
C ALA A 416 -4.02 21.56 13.23
N GLU A 417 -5.22 22.16 13.39
CA GLU A 417 -6.41 21.76 12.63
C GLU A 417 -6.24 21.97 11.12
N ALA A 418 -5.60 23.07 10.72
CA ALA A 418 -5.34 23.33 9.30
C ALA A 418 -4.42 22.27 8.69
N GLN A 419 -3.42 21.84 9.44
CA GLN A 419 -2.50 20.78 9.01
C GLN A 419 -3.17 19.42 8.92
N ASP A 420 -3.87 18.99 9.98
CA ASP A 420 -4.58 17.71 9.99
C ASP A 420 -5.62 17.67 8.85
N LEU A 421 -6.35 18.76 8.65
CA LEU A 421 -7.34 18.84 7.58
C LEU A 421 -6.67 18.79 6.19
N ALA A 422 -5.58 19.50 5.97
CA ALA A 422 -4.86 19.48 4.70
C ALA A 422 -4.32 18.08 4.39
N LEU A 423 -3.73 17.41 5.38
CA LEU A 423 -3.24 16.03 5.27
C LEU A 423 -4.37 15.06 4.87
N LEU A 424 -5.49 15.11 5.58
CA LEU A 424 -6.65 14.26 5.31
C LEU A 424 -7.23 14.49 3.90
N LEU A 425 -7.29 15.74 3.48
CA LEU A 425 -7.83 16.10 2.17
C LEU A 425 -6.90 15.72 1.02
N ARG A 426 -5.60 15.95 1.18
CA ARG A 426 -4.58 15.58 0.19
C ARG A 426 -4.52 14.07 -0.01
N ALA A 427 -4.55 13.32 1.08
CA ALA A 427 -4.55 11.86 1.05
C ALA A 427 -5.80 11.25 0.42
N GLY A 428 -6.83 12.05 0.16
CA GLY A 428 -8.07 11.66 -0.51
C GLY A 428 -9.13 11.07 0.41
N SER A 429 -10.38 11.11 -0.05
CA SER A 429 -11.51 10.50 0.64
C SER A 429 -11.58 9.01 0.33
N LEU A 430 -12.00 8.22 1.31
CA LEU A 430 -12.31 6.81 1.12
C LEU A 430 -13.62 6.67 0.32
N ALA A 431 -13.63 5.75 -0.64
CA ALA A 431 -14.82 5.45 -1.44
C ALA A 431 -15.89 4.69 -0.63
N ALA A 432 -15.47 4.00 0.41
CA ALA A 432 -16.32 3.38 1.41
C ALA A 432 -15.64 3.44 2.79
N PRO A 433 -16.40 3.46 3.89
CA PRO A 433 -15.82 3.38 5.23
C PRO A 433 -14.98 2.13 5.41
N ILE A 434 -13.94 2.23 6.24
CA ILE A 434 -13.11 1.11 6.64
C ILE A 434 -13.10 0.96 8.15
N TYR A 435 -12.99 -0.30 8.60
CA TYR A 435 -12.91 -0.62 10.02
C TYR A 435 -11.65 -1.42 10.31
N LYS A 436 -10.95 -1.05 11.38
CA LYS A 436 -9.81 -1.81 11.85
C LYS A 436 -10.29 -3.12 12.47
N VAL A 437 -9.92 -4.24 11.83
CA VAL A 437 -10.23 -5.61 12.31
C VAL A 437 -9.10 -6.13 13.18
N GLU A 438 -7.87 -5.82 12.79
CA GLU A 438 -6.68 -6.31 13.48
C GLU A 438 -5.59 -5.25 13.49
N GLU A 439 -4.88 -5.18 14.60
CA GLU A 439 -3.67 -4.38 14.78
C GLU A 439 -2.61 -5.26 15.43
N ARG A 440 -1.42 -5.29 14.84
CA ARG A 440 -0.23 -5.91 15.42
C ARG A 440 0.93 -4.96 15.33
N THR A 441 1.57 -4.71 16.45
CA THR A 441 2.81 -3.94 16.51
C THR A 441 3.97 -4.88 16.77
N ILE A 442 4.98 -4.81 15.92
CA ILE A 442 6.22 -5.58 16.04
C ILE A 442 7.33 -4.59 16.43
N GLY A 443 7.83 -4.73 17.65
CA GLY A 443 8.93 -3.88 18.12
C GLY A 443 10.23 -4.14 17.35
N PRO A 444 11.10 -3.13 17.15
CA PRO A 444 12.37 -3.28 16.44
C PRO A 444 13.31 -4.30 17.07
N SER A 445 13.24 -4.49 18.40
CA SER A 445 14.01 -5.50 19.12
C SER A 445 13.65 -6.93 18.71
N LEU A 446 12.36 -7.21 18.49
CA LEU A 446 11.90 -8.49 17.98
C LEU A 446 12.39 -8.75 16.56
N GLY A 447 12.38 -7.73 15.70
CA GLY A 447 12.93 -7.81 14.34
C GLY A 447 14.41 -8.20 14.35
N LYS A 448 15.23 -7.51 15.15
CA LYS A 448 16.66 -7.82 15.31
C LYS A 448 16.89 -9.26 15.83
N GLU A 449 16.09 -9.71 16.80
CA GLU A 449 16.17 -11.07 17.31
C GLU A 449 15.79 -12.11 16.26
N ASN A 450 14.75 -11.86 15.48
CA ASN A 450 14.31 -12.72 14.37
C ASN A 450 15.40 -12.84 13.30
N ILE A 451 16.04 -11.74 12.92
CA ILE A 451 17.17 -11.74 11.98
C ILE A 451 18.31 -12.60 12.54
N ARG A 452 18.69 -12.38 13.81
CA ARG A 452 19.78 -13.15 14.45
C ARG A 452 19.47 -14.65 14.47
N LYS A 453 18.28 -15.04 14.89
CA LYS A 453 17.84 -16.44 14.92
C LYS A 453 17.77 -17.06 13.51
N GLY A 454 17.24 -16.31 12.53
CA GLY A 454 17.17 -16.73 11.15
C GLY A 454 18.55 -16.93 10.52
N MET A 455 19.46 -15.97 10.70
CA MET A 455 20.84 -16.08 10.20
C MET A 455 21.60 -17.25 10.85
N LEU A 456 21.39 -17.48 12.17
CA LEU A 456 21.97 -18.64 12.86
C LEU A 456 21.42 -19.95 12.29
N ALA A 457 20.12 -20.05 12.02
CA ALA A 457 19.51 -21.24 11.43
C ALA A 457 20.07 -21.52 10.02
N ILE A 458 20.19 -20.47 9.17
CA ILE A 458 20.83 -20.59 7.85
C ILE A 458 22.26 -21.10 7.99
N ALA A 459 23.07 -20.49 8.89
CA ALA A 459 24.46 -20.88 9.08
C ALA A 459 24.60 -22.33 9.55
N ILE A 460 23.82 -22.75 10.53
CA ILE A 460 23.85 -24.14 11.02
C ILE A 460 23.45 -25.12 9.93
N GLY A 461 22.32 -24.85 9.23
CA GLY A 461 21.85 -25.71 8.13
C GLY A 461 22.86 -25.79 6.99
N PHE A 462 23.44 -24.65 6.58
CA PHE A 462 24.46 -24.57 5.55
C PHE A 462 25.72 -25.38 5.93
N ILE A 463 26.26 -25.18 7.14
CA ILE A 463 27.44 -25.92 7.60
C ILE A 463 27.16 -27.42 7.67
N ALA A 464 26.02 -27.84 8.17
CA ALA A 464 25.65 -29.27 8.24
C ALA A 464 25.64 -29.91 6.85
N VAL A 465 25.04 -29.22 5.85
CA VAL A 465 25.01 -29.67 4.46
C VAL A 465 26.40 -29.70 3.83
N VAL A 466 27.22 -28.65 4.02
CA VAL A 466 28.58 -28.56 3.51
C VAL A 466 29.45 -29.71 4.02
N VAL A 467 29.38 -30.00 5.33
CA VAL A 467 30.11 -31.11 5.97
C VAL A 467 29.63 -32.45 5.40
N PHE A 468 28.32 -32.69 5.37
CA PHE A 468 27.77 -33.92 4.83
C PHE A 468 28.21 -34.18 3.40
N MET A 469 28.06 -33.20 2.50
CA MET A 469 28.44 -33.31 1.10
C MET A 469 29.94 -33.52 0.91
N GLY A 470 30.76 -32.77 1.66
CA GLY A 470 32.22 -32.89 1.58
C GLY A 470 32.72 -34.28 2.02
N VAL A 471 32.17 -34.85 3.08
CA VAL A 471 32.53 -36.18 3.59
C VAL A 471 32.01 -37.29 2.71
N TYR A 472 30.75 -37.22 2.28
CA TYR A 472 30.09 -38.32 1.55
C TYR A 472 30.49 -38.39 0.07
N TYR A 473 30.55 -37.22 -0.64
CA TYR A 473 30.82 -37.13 -2.08
C TYR A 473 32.22 -36.60 -2.41
N ARG A 474 33.07 -36.37 -1.43
CA ARG A 474 34.49 -35.98 -1.60
C ARG A 474 34.64 -34.80 -2.57
N VAL A 475 35.34 -35.00 -3.72
CA VAL A 475 35.60 -33.93 -4.71
C VAL A 475 34.31 -33.41 -5.33
N PHE A 476 33.34 -34.27 -5.63
CA PHE A 476 32.06 -33.87 -6.14
C PHE A 476 31.25 -33.12 -5.08
N GLY A 477 31.42 -33.49 -3.79
CA GLY A 477 30.83 -32.73 -2.67
C GLY A 477 31.37 -31.31 -2.55
N ILE A 478 32.68 -31.10 -2.76
CA ILE A 478 33.26 -29.74 -2.80
C ILE A 478 32.64 -28.92 -3.94
N VAL A 479 32.48 -29.55 -5.13
CA VAL A 479 31.82 -28.88 -6.28
C VAL A 479 30.38 -28.51 -5.96
N ALA A 480 29.63 -29.41 -5.30
CA ALA A 480 28.27 -29.12 -4.86
C ALA A 480 28.21 -27.97 -3.82
N ASN A 481 29.19 -27.92 -2.91
CA ASN A 481 29.28 -26.85 -1.92
C ASN A 481 29.56 -25.48 -2.58
N ILE A 482 30.40 -25.42 -3.59
CA ILE A 482 30.62 -24.21 -4.39
C ILE A 482 29.32 -23.79 -5.11
N ALA A 483 28.62 -24.74 -5.69
CA ALA A 483 27.33 -24.47 -6.34
C ALA A 483 26.25 -24.01 -5.33
N LEU A 484 26.25 -24.57 -4.12
CA LEU A 484 25.35 -24.16 -3.05
C LEU A 484 25.62 -22.72 -2.58
N LEU A 485 26.91 -22.35 -2.44
CA LEU A 485 27.31 -20.97 -2.13
C LEU A 485 26.87 -20.01 -3.24
N ALA A 486 27.10 -20.39 -4.51
CA ALA A 486 26.66 -19.62 -5.66
C ALA A 486 25.13 -19.47 -5.69
N ASN A 487 24.39 -20.53 -5.32
CA ASN A 487 22.94 -20.48 -5.21
C ASN A 487 22.45 -19.46 -4.18
N LEU A 488 23.08 -19.41 -3.01
CA LEU A 488 22.76 -18.43 -1.98
C LEU A 488 23.04 -16.99 -2.47
N VAL A 489 24.18 -16.79 -3.14
CA VAL A 489 24.50 -15.48 -3.75
C VAL A 489 23.45 -15.09 -4.79
N PHE A 490 22.99 -16.01 -5.64
CA PHE A 490 21.95 -15.72 -6.64
C PHE A 490 20.59 -15.41 -6.01
N ILE A 491 20.20 -16.12 -4.94
CA ILE A 491 18.95 -15.81 -4.23
C ILE A 491 18.99 -14.37 -3.70
N VAL A 492 20.07 -14.00 -2.99
CA VAL A 492 20.23 -12.63 -2.46
C VAL A 492 20.27 -11.60 -3.60
N ALA A 493 21.00 -11.89 -4.67
CA ALA A 493 21.09 -11.01 -5.84
C ALA A 493 19.73 -10.77 -6.51
N LEU A 494 18.95 -11.83 -6.70
CA LEU A 494 17.63 -11.72 -7.32
C LEU A 494 16.62 -11.01 -6.39
N LEU A 495 16.69 -11.26 -5.08
CA LEU A 495 15.87 -10.50 -4.11
C LEU A 495 16.19 -9.00 -4.15
N SER A 496 17.49 -8.64 -4.22
CA SER A 496 17.92 -7.24 -4.34
C SER A 496 17.53 -6.64 -5.70
N MET A 497 17.70 -7.37 -6.78
CA MET A 497 17.35 -6.90 -8.14
C MET A 497 15.85 -6.66 -8.31
N LEU A 498 15.02 -7.52 -7.71
CA LEU A 498 13.56 -7.42 -7.76
C LEU A 498 12.98 -6.51 -6.66
N GLN A 499 13.82 -5.99 -5.75
CA GLN A 499 13.41 -5.25 -4.55
C GLN A 499 12.31 -6.01 -3.77
N ALA A 500 12.44 -7.33 -3.69
CA ALA A 500 11.49 -8.17 -2.99
C ALA A 500 11.75 -8.14 -1.49
N SER A 501 10.68 -7.95 -0.69
CA SER A 501 10.78 -7.87 0.77
C SER A 501 11.06 -9.24 1.38
N LEU A 502 12.20 -9.37 2.08
CA LEU A 502 12.53 -10.55 2.86
C LEU A 502 11.73 -10.57 4.16
N THR A 503 10.89 -11.58 4.33
CA THR A 503 10.08 -11.82 5.53
C THR A 503 10.66 -12.96 6.37
N LEU A 504 10.19 -13.15 7.62
CA LEU A 504 10.61 -14.30 8.44
C LEU A 504 10.29 -15.65 7.77
N PRO A 505 9.10 -15.89 7.19
CA PRO A 505 8.85 -17.06 6.34
C PRO A 505 9.74 -17.09 5.09
N GLY A 506 10.14 -15.95 4.53
CA GLY A 506 11.10 -15.87 3.43
C GLY A 506 12.47 -16.41 3.83
N ILE A 507 12.96 -16.11 5.04
CA ILE A 507 14.18 -16.72 5.60
C ILE A 507 14.02 -18.25 5.70
N ALA A 508 12.87 -18.73 6.18
CA ALA A 508 12.59 -20.18 6.22
C ALA A 508 12.60 -20.78 4.80
N GLY A 509 12.12 -20.04 3.80
CA GLY A 509 12.23 -20.41 2.38
C GLY A 509 13.67 -20.55 1.92
N ILE A 510 14.58 -19.66 2.30
CA ILE A 510 16.02 -19.76 1.99
C ILE A 510 16.63 -21.01 2.63
N VAL A 511 16.31 -21.31 3.90
CA VAL A 511 16.76 -22.52 4.59
C VAL A 511 16.28 -23.77 3.87
N LEU A 512 15.00 -23.82 3.52
CA LEU A 512 14.41 -24.95 2.79
C LEU A 512 15.05 -25.13 1.42
N THR A 513 15.22 -24.05 0.66
CA THR A 513 15.83 -24.13 -0.69
C THR A 513 17.31 -24.51 -0.64
N THR A 514 18.02 -24.16 0.43
CA THR A 514 19.41 -24.61 0.68
C THR A 514 19.47 -26.14 0.76
N GLY A 515 18.51 -26.78 1.45
CA GLY A 515 18.37 -28.24 1.50
C GLY A 515 18.03 -28.85 0.13
N MET A 516 17.03 -28.28 -0.57
CA MET A 516 16.61 -28.75 -1.89
C MET A 516 17.66 -28.52 -2.99
N ALA A 517 18.48 -27.49 -2.88
CA ALA A 517 19.55 -27.21 -3.86
C ALA A 517 20.60 -28.32 -3.90
N VAL A 518 20.79 -29.02 -2.79
CA VAL A 518 21.71 -30.16 -2.72
C VAL A 518 21.11 -31.41 -3.33
N ASP A 519 19.80 -31.61 -3.22
CA ASP A 519 19.11 -32.81 -3.73
C ASP A 519 19.35 -33.02 -5.24
N ALA A 520 19.27 -31.96 -6.03
CA ALA A 520 19.60 -32.03 -7.46
C ALA A 520 21.03 -32.53 -7.70
N ASN A 521 22.02 -32.10 -6.91
CA ASN A 521 23.41 -32.55 -7.01
C ASN A 521 23.54 -34.01 -6.57
N VAL A 522 22.84 -34.43 -5.49
CA VAL A 522 22.80 -35.82 -5.02
C VAL A 522 22.27 -36.74 -6.12
N LEU A 523 21.14 -36.37 -6.75
CA LEU A 523 20.58 -37.14 -7.85
C LEU A 523 21.56 -37.32 -9.03
N ILE A 524 22.25 -36.25 -9.42
CA ILE A 524 23.28 -36.30 -10.47
C ILE A 524 24.42 -37.21 -10.05
N PHE A 525 24.93 -37.08 -8.83
CA PHE A 525 26.09 -37.84 -8.37
C PHE A 525 25.77 -39.32 -8.17
N GLU A 526 24.63 -39.68 -7.63
CA GLU A 526 24.21 -41.08 -7.53
C GLU A 526 23.97 -41.68 -8.91
N ARG A 527 23.45 -40.90 -9.86
CA ARG A 527 23.34 -41.38 -11.25
C ARG A 527 24.72 -41.61 -11.90
N ILE A 528 25.69 -40.74 -11.63
CA ILE A 528 27.08 -40.96 -12.09
C ILE A 528 27.65 -42.24 -11.46
N ARG A 529 27.44 -42.48 -10.14
CA ARG A 529 27.85 -43.73 -9.47
C ARG A 529 27.21 -44.97 -10.08
N GLU A 530 25.93 -44.90 -10.39
CA GLU A 530 25.20 -45.98 -11.04
C GLU A 530 25.78 -46.30 -12.43
N GLU A 531 26.06 -45.29 -13.26
CA GLU A 531 26.66 -45.48 -14.59
C GLU A 531 28.08 -46.04 -14.50
N LEU A 532 28.85 -45.69 -13.47
CA LEU A 532 30.16 -46.30 -13.20
C LEU A 532 30.03 -47.78 -12.82
N ARG A 533 29.05 -48.17 -11.99
CA ARG A 533 28.78 -49.57 -11.62
C ARG A 533 28.34 -50.39 -12.81
N ASN A 534 27.67 -49.77 -13.80
CA ASN A 534 27.28 -50.40 -15.05
C ASN A 534 28.45 -50.59 -16.04
N GLY A 535 29.69 -50.23 -15.64
CA GLY A 535 30.89 -50.43 -16.44
C GLY A 535 31.18 -49.32 -17.44
N ASN A 536 30.48 -48.20 -17.40
CA ASN A 536 30.77 -47.07 -18.28
C ASN A 536 32.08 -46.37 -17.89
N SER A 537 32.75 -45.80 -18.88
CA SER A 537 33.97 -45.02 -18.62
C SER A 537 33.64 -43.76 -17.77
N PRO A 538 34.58 -43.25 -16.96
CA PRO A 538 34.38 -42.08 -16.12
C PRO A 538 33.78 -40.89 -16.87
N GLN A 539 34.23 -40.60 -18.06
CA GLN A 539 33.74 -39.49 -18.88
C GLN A 539 32.30 -39.72 -19.40
N ALA A 540 31.98 -40.97 -19.80
CA ALA A 540 30.63 -41.35 -20.23
C ALA A 540 29.66 -41.33 -19.06
N SER A 541 30.09 -41.77 -17.86
CA SER A 541 29.27 -41.73 -16.64
C SER A 541 28.91 -40.33 -16.19
N ILE A 542 29.87 -39.39 -16.28
CA ILE A 542 29.56 -37.95 -15.99
C ILE A 542 28.52 -37.45 -17.00
N GLN A 543 28.70 -37.68 -18.30
CA GLN A 543 27.74 -37.22 -19.30
C GLN A 543 26.34 -37.83 -19.09
N ALA A 544 26.25 -39.13 -18.94
CA ALA A 544 25.00 -39.85 -18.75
C ALA A 544 24.31 -39.48 -17.44
N GLY A 545 25.08 -39.26 -16.38
CA GLY A 545 24.55 -38.83 -15.07
C GLY A 545 23.79 -37.50 -15.16
N TYR A 546 24.39 -36.50 -15.78
CA TYR A 546 23.73 -35.20 -15.99
C TYR A 546 22.51 -35.27 -16.92
N GLU A 547 22.59 -36.06 -18.01
CA GLU A 547 21.52 -36.18 -18.99
C GLU A 547 20.32 -36.94 -18.46
N LYS A 548 20.55 -38.03 -17.72
CA LYS A 548 19.48 -38.87 -17.16
C LYS A 548 18.86 -38.30 -15.90
N ALA A 549 19.62 -37.58 -15.08
CA ALA A 549 19.07 -36.91 -13.89
C ALA A 549 18.23 -35.68 -14.24
N LEU A 550 18.42 -35.06 -15.39
CA LEU A 550 17.78 -33.80 -15.79
C LEU A 550 16.25 -33.89 -15.75
N SER A 551 15.65 -34.97 -16.27
CA SER A 551 14.20 -35.15 -16.29
C SER A 551 13.62 -35.22 -14.88
N SER A 552 14.23 -36.05 -14.01
CA SER A 552 13.74 -36.18 -12.61
C SER A 552 13.90 -34.89 -11.83
N ILE A 553 14.99 -34.14 -12.01
CA ILE A 553 15.22 -32.85 -11.39
C ILE A 553 14.18 -31.82 -11.90
N ALA A 554 13.92 -31.79 -13.21
CA ALA A 554 12.95 -30.89 -13.79
C ALA A 554 11.54 -31.19 -13.28
N ASP A 555 11.11 -32.46 -13.27
CA ASP A 555 9.78 -32.86 -12.84
C ASP A 555 9.51 -32.49 -11.36
N ALA A 556 10.46 -32.78 -10.47
CA ALA A 556 10.35 -32.45 -9.05
C ALA A 556 10.29 -30.92 -8.80
N ASN A 557 11.15 -30.16 -9.49
CA ASN A 557 11.23 -28.72 -9.30
C ASN A 557 10.06 -27.98 -9.95
N ILE A 558 9.54 -28.42 -11.12
CA ILE A 558 8.36 -27.85 -11.76
C ILE A 558 7.13 -28.02 -10.83
N THR A 559 6.94 -29.21 -10.23
CA THR A 559 5.83 -29.45 -9.31
C THR A 559 5.89 -28.50 -8.10
N THR A 560 7.08 -28.32 -7.51
CA THR A 560 7.27 -27.41 -6.38
C THR A 560 7.11 -25.95 -6.81
N LEU A 561 7.53 -25.57 -8.01
CA LEU A 561 7.36 -24.22 -8.56
C LEU A 561 5.88 -23.90 -8.80
N ILE A 562 5.06 -24.88 -9.24
CA ILE A 562 3.61 -24.70 -9.36
C ILE A 562 2.99 -24.45 -7.97
N ALA A 563 3.39 -25.20 -6.96
CA ALA A 563 2.92 -24.98 -5.60
C ALA A 563 3.33 -23.58 -5.08
N ALA A 564 4.57 -23.16 -5.32
CA ALA A 564 5.05 -21.83 -4.97
C ALA A 564 4.27 -20.71 -5.71
N ALA A 565 3.94 -20.91 -6.99
CA ALA A 565 3.13 -19.97 -7.76
C ALA A 565 1.71 -19.84 -7.17
N MET A 566 1.09 -20.94 -6.75
CA MET A 566 -0.20 -20.90 -6.06
C MET A 566 -0.12 -20.17 -4.72
N LEU A 567 0.94 -20.39 -3.93
CA LEU A 567 1.18 -19.65 -2.69
C LEU A 567 1.42 -18.15 -2.96
N PHE A 568 2.01 -17.78 -4.08
CA PHE A 568 2.18 -16.38 -4.46
C PHE A 568 0.84 -15.71 -4.85
N ILE A 569 0.01 -16.40 -5.62
CA ILE A 569 -1.27 -15.86 -6.12
C ILE A 569 -2.29 -15.73 -4.99
N PHE A 570 -2.42 -16.77 -4.16
CA PHE A 570 -3.44 -16.84 -3.11
C PHE A 570 -2.93 -16.47 -1.72
N GLY A 571 -1.62 -16.38 -1.53
CA GLY A 571 -1.00 -16.05 -0.26
C GLY A 571 -1.10 -14.56 0.06
N THR A 572 -0.91 -14.23 1.33
CA THR A 572 -0.88 -12.85 1.82
C THR A 572 0.51 -12.52 2.37
N GLY A 573 0.95 -11.30 2.26
CA GLY A 573 2.17 -10.73 2.85
C GLY A 573 3.31 -11.72 3.14
N PRO A 574 3.41 -12.28 4.36
CA PRO A 574 4.48 -13.20 4.73
C PRO A 574 4.54 -14.48 3.89
N ILE A 575 3.37 -15.01 3.47
CA ILE A 575 3.29 -16.22 2.63
C ILE A 575 3.77 -15.90 1.20
N GLN A 576 3.48 -14.72 0.67
CA GLN A 576 4.02 -14.28 -0.62
C GLN A 576 5.55 -14.16 -0.57
N GLY A 577 6.11 -13.59 0.51
CA GLY A 577 7.55 -13.53 0.72
C GLY A 577 8.20 -14.92 0.71
N PHE A 578 7.60 -15.92 1.37
CA PHE A 578 8.04 -17.32 1.31
C PHE A 578 7.96 -17.87 -0.12
N ALA A 579 6.85 -17.66 -0.83
CA ALA A 579 6.66 -18.14 -2.19
C ALA A 579 7.68 -17.56 -3.17
N VAL A 580 8.01 -16.27 -3.05
CA VAL A 580 9.04 -15.61 -3.86
C VAL A 580 10.41 -16.23 -3.60
N THR A 581 10.84 -16.32 -2.34
CA THR A 581 12.15 -16.90 -1.99
C THR A 581 12.27 -18.36 -2.42
N LEU A 582 11.19 -19.14 -2.26
CA LEU A 582 11.12 -20.54 -2.71
C LEU A 582 11.25 -20.63 -4.23
N SER A 583 10.51 -19.83 -5.00
CA SER A 583 10.54 -19.83 -6.46
C SER A 583 11.93 -19.45 -6.99
N LEU A 584 12.50 -18.36 -6.47
CA LEU A 584 13.84 -17.92 -6.84
C LEU A 584 14.88 -18.97 -6.48
N GLY A 585 14.78 -19.57 -5.27
CA GLY A 585 15.69 -20.62 -4.84
C GLY A 585 15.66 -21.87 -5.70
N ILE A 586 14.47 -22.30 -6.16
CA ILE A 586 14.33 -23.42 -7.10
C ILE A 586 14.97 -23.09 -8.43
N MET A 587 14.69 -21.92 -9.03
CA MET A 587 15.25 -21.55 -10.33
C MET A 587 16.78 -21.44 -10.27
N THR A 588 17.31 -20.82 -9.22
CA THR A 588 18.77 -20.68 -9.04
C THR A 588 19.45 -21.99 -8.73
N SER A 589 18.81 -22.89 -7.94
CA SER A 589 19.34 -24.22 -7.64
C SER A 589 19.42 -25.10 -8.90
N MET A 590 18.41 -25.08 -9.75
CA MET A 590 18.44 -25.78 -11.04
C MET A 590 19.59 -25.26 -11.93
N PHE A 591 19.76 -23.94 -12.01
CA PHE A 591 20.85 -23.35 -12.78
C PHE A 591 22.22 -23.76 -12.23
N THR A 592 22.44 -23.63 -10.91
CA THR A 592 23.74 -23.96 -10.29
C THR A 592 24.02 -25.45 -10.31
N ALA A 593 23.04 -26.34 -10.11
CA ALA A 593 23.23 -27.79 -10.15
C ALA A 593 23.45 -28.31 -11.57
N ILE A 594 22.70 -27.82 -12.57
CA ILE A 594 22.78 -28.36 -13.93
C ILE A 594 23.92 -27.72 -14.70
N MET A 595 24.05 -26.38 -14.66
CA MET A 595 25.06 -25.67 -15.44
C MET A 595 26.33 -25.39 -14.63
N GLY A 596 26.19 -24.91 -13.38
CA GLY A 596 27.31 -24.53 -12.53
C GLY A 596 28.23 -25.73 -12.21
N THR A 597 27.65 -26.78 -11.61
CA THR A 597 28.46 -27.97 -11.23
C THR A 597 29.06 -28.67 -12.45
N ARG A 598 28.31 -28.75 -13.57
CA ARG A 598 28.81 -29.35 -14.81
C ARG A 598 29.99 -28.56 -15.37
N ALA A 599 29.96 -27.23 -15.30
CA ALA A 599 31.08 -26.38 -15.73
C ALA A 599 32.34 -26.65 -14.89
N ILE A 600 32.21 -26.71 -13.55
CA ILE A 600 33.32 -26.96 -12.63
C ILE A 600 33.87 -28.39 -12.83
N ILE A 601 32.99 -29.41 -12.86
CA ILE A 601 33.40 -30.80 -13.06
C ILE A 601 34.09 -30.99 -14.41
N ASN A 602 33.59 -30.31 -15.45
CA ASN A 602 34.24 -30.36 -16.75
C ASN A 602 35.60 -29.64 -16.78
N TRP A 603 35.76 -28.56 -15.99
CA TRP A 603 37.06 -27.90 -15.82
C TRP A 603 38.08 -28.79 -15.09
N ILE A 604 37.65 -29.54 -14.05
CA ILE A 604 38.52 -30.45 -13.29
C ILE A 604 38.87 -31.72 -14.09
N TYR A 605 37.87 -32.34 -14.69
CA TYR A 605 37.98 -33.67 -15.30
C TYR A 605 37.91 -33.67 -16.84
N GLY A 606 37.51 -32.56 -17.49
CA GLY A 606 37.35 -32.46 -18.93
C GLY A 606 38.67 -32.61 -19.68
N GLY A 607 38.66 -33.39 -20.77
CA GLY A 607 39.84 -33.58 -21.65
C GLY A 607 40.97 -34.45 -21.08
N ARG A 608 40.85 -34.96 -19.85
CA ARG A 608 41.84 -35.81 -19.18
C ARG A 608 41.46 -37.29 -19.27
N ARG A 609 42.45 -38.18 -19.43
CA ARG A 609 42.25 -39.64 -19.26
C ARG A 609 42.25 -39.96 -17.77
N ILE A 610 41.07 -40.23 -17.22
CA ILE A 610 40.90 -40.52 -15.80
C ILE A 610 40.61 -42.00 -15.63
N GLN A 611 41.29 -42.65 -14.69
CA GLN A 611 41.09 -44.07 -14.37
C GLN A 611 39.99 -44.27 -13.31
N ALA A 612 39.79 -43.33 -12.37
CA ALA A 612 38.78 -43.39 -11.35
C ALA A 612 38.25 -41.97 -11.00
N LEU A 613 36.97 -41.88 -10.63
CA LEU A 613 36.36 -40.66 -10.09
C LEU A 613 36.36 -40.69 -8.56
N ALA A 614 36.71 -39.57 -7.94
CA ALA A 614 36.61 -39.40 -6.48
C ALA A 614 35.20 -38.88 -6.12
N ILE A 615 34.20 -39.78 -6.20
CA ILE A 615 32.78 -39.53 -5.97
C ILE A 615 32.22 -40.43 -4.88
#